data_5db6b48751a08b6fae79406689bf5ba1
#
_entry.id   5db6b48751a08b6fae79406689bf5ba1
#
_cell.length_a   1.000
_cell.length_b   1.000
_cell.length_c   1.000
_cell.angle_alpha   90.00
_cell.angle_beta   90.00
_cell.angle_gamma   90.00
#
_symmetry.space_group_name_H-M   'P 1'
#
loop_
_entity.id
_entity.type
_entity.pdbx_description
1 polymer ?
#
loop_
_entity_poly.entity_id
_entity_poly.type
_entity_poly.pdbx_seq_one_letter_code
_entity_poly.pdbx_strand_id
1 'polypeptide(L)'
;MPISARDRKLLWGSAGNTCALCKCQLKEDAKGADRVVVLGEEAHIVSEVPSEPRFRLMPKDQIDAYANLLLLCPSDHKKVDEQVTHISEQHLLAI
;
A
#
# COMPACT_ATOMS: atom_id res chain seq x y z
N MET A 1 10.91 -6.08 10.18
CA MET A 1 9.76 -6.80 10.75
C MET A 1 8.65 -6.88 9.72
N PRO A 2 8.00 -8.02 9.53
CA PRO A 2 6.86 -8.07 8.62
C PRO A 2 5.65 -7.35 9.22
N ILE A 3 4.70 -7.03 8.35
CA ILE A 3 3.44 -6.41 8.78
C ILE A 3 2.69 -7.40 9.67
N SER A 4 2.22 -6.93 10.83
CA SER A 4 1.48 -7.80 11.76
C SER A 4 0.11 -8.17 11.18
N ALA A 5 -0.45 -9.29 11.63
CA ALA A 5 -1.78 -9.71 11.20
C ALA A 5 -2.85 -8.66 11.57
N ARG A 6 -2.69 -8.00 12.71
CA ARG A 6 -3.61 -6.94 13.14
C ARG A 6 -3.54 -5.73 12.19
N ASP A 7 -2.33 -5.26 11.87
CA ASP A 7 -2.17 -4.10 10.99
C ASP A 7 -2.64 -4.42 9.57
N ARG A 8 -2.40 -5.65 9.11
CA ARG A 8 -2.88 -6.08 7.80
C ARG A 8 -4.40 -6.09 7.74
N LYS A 9 -5.07 -6.59 8.78
CA LYS A 9 -6.53 -6.57 8.85
C LYS A 9 -7.08 -5.15 8.86
N LEU A 10 -6.42 -4.23 9.58
CA LEU A 10 -6.82 -2.83 9.60
C LEU A 10 -6.66 -2.21 8.21
N LEU A 11 -5.55 -2.48 7.53
CA LEU A 11 -5.29 -1.94 6.19
C LEU A 11 -6.33 -2.40 5.18
N TRP A 12 -6.52 -3.70 5.05
CA TRP A 12 -7.47 -4.26 4.07
C TRP A 12 -8.91 -3.94 4.42
N GLY A 13 -9.28 -4.03 5.71
CA GLY A 13 -10.63 -3.71 6.16
C GLY A 13 -10.99 -2.23 5.96
N SER A 14 -10.07 -1.34 6.29
CA SER A 14 -10.30 0.09 6.12
C SER A 14 -10.35 0.50 4.66
N ALA A 15 -9.56 -0.15 3.81
CA ALA A 15 -9.54 0.13 2.37
C ALA A 15 -10.76 -0.44 1.63
N GLY A 16 -11.42 -1.46 2.20
CA GLY A 16 -12.57 -2.10 1.57
C GLY A 16 -12.26 -2.71 0.21
N ASN A 17 -11.09 -3.32 0.05
CA ASN A 17 -10.59 -3.85 -1.22
C ASN A 17 -10.53 -2.81 -2.34
N THR A 18 -10.28 -1.54 -1.98
CA THR A 18 -10.26 -0.43 -2.93
C THR A 18 -8.89 0.24 -2.90
N CYS A 19 -8.35 0.59 -4.08
CA CYS A 19 -7.10 1.33 -4.18
C CYS A 19 -7.25 2.70 -3.52
N ALA A 20 -6.26 3.08 -2.71
CA ALA A 20 -6.29 4.36 -1.99
C ALA A 20 -6.24 5.56 -2.93
N LEU A 21 -5.63 5.42 -4.10
CA LEU A 21 -5.47 6.54 -5.05
C LEU A 21 -6.56 6.58 -6.11
N CYS A 22 -6.72 5.53 -6.91
CA CYS A 22 -7.65 5.55 -8.05
C CYS A 22 -9.02 4.98 -7.72
N LYS A 23 -9.19 4.39 -6.54
CA LYS A 23 -10.47 3.85 -6.05
C LYS A 23 -11.01 2.65 -6.84
N CYS A 24 -10.18 2.01 -7.67
CA CYS A 24 -10.59 0.79 -8.36
C CYS A 24 -10.69 -0.39 -7.37
N GLN A 25 -11.50 -1.38 -7.71
CA GLN A 25 -11.56 -2.60 -6.92
C GLN A 25 -10.26 -3.40 -7.04
N LEU A 26 -9.81 -3.95 -5.93
CA LEU A 26 -8.56 -4.73 -5.85
C LEU A 26 -8.81 -6.23 -5.88
N LYS A 27 -9.88 -6.62 -6.54
CA LYS A 27 -10.18 -8.04 -6.81
C LYS A 27 -10.91 -8.16 -8.12
N GLU A 28 -10.80 -9.32 -8.76
CA GLU A 28 -11.68 -9.73 -9.85
C GLU A 28 -12.47 -10.95 -9.43
N ASP A 29 -13.75 -10.99 -9.80
CA ASP A 29 -14.62 -12.10 -9.43
C ASP A 29 -14.17 -13.39 -10.13
N ALA A 30 -14.51 -14.52 -9.52
CA ALA A 30 -14.27 -15.83 -10.10
C ALA A 30 -15.00 -15.94 -11.44
N LYS A 31 -14.35 -16.58 -12.41
CA LYS A 31 -14.93 -16.83 -13.74
C LYS A 31 -14.88 -18.32 -14.05
N GLY A 32 -16.05 -18.94 -14.16
CA GLY A 32 -16.12 -20.38 -14.38
C GLY A 32 -15.45 -21.15 -13.24
N ALA A 33 -14.42 -21.93 -13.58
CA ALA A 33 -13.64 -22.70 -12.61
C ALA A 33 -12.48 -21.89 -12.00
N ASP A 34 -12.23 -20.67 -12.48
CA ASP A 34 -11.12 -19.84 -12.01
C ASP A 34 -11.49 -19.12 -10.73
N ARG A 35 -10.47 -18.93 -9.90
CA ARG A 35 -10.64 -18.31 -8.58
C ARG A 35 -10.79 -16.80 -8.69
N VAL A 36 -11.31 -16.19 -7.61
CA VAL A 36 -11.23 -14.74 -7.40
C VAL A 36 -9.75 -14.33 -7.41
N VAL A 37 -9.45 -13.26 -8.12
CA VAL A 37 -8.08 -12.71 -8.20
C VAL A 37 -7.93 -11.59 -7.21
N VAL A 38 -6.88 -11.63 -6.39
CA VAL A 38 -6.53 -10.56 -5.45
C VAL A 38 -5.48 -9.66 -6.13
N LEU A 39 -5.82 -8.39 -6.32
CA LEU A 39 -4.98 -7.44 -7.05
C LEU A 39 -4.30 -6.41 -6.14
N GLY A 40 -4.70 -6.32 -4.86
CA GLY A 40 -4.16 -5.31 -3.94
C GLY A 40 -2.72 -5.58 -3.57
N GLU A 41 -1.93 -4.50 -3.47
CA GLU A 41 -0.55 -4.53 -3.01
C GLU A 41 -0.38 -3.62 -1.81
N GLU A 42 0.35 -4.11 -0.80
CA GLU A 42 0.62 -3.36 0.41
C GLU A 42 1.86 -2.49 0.18
N ALA A 43 1.68 -1.16 0.26
CA ALA A 43 2.75 -0.22 -0.03
C ALA A 43 3.11 0.56 1.24
N HIS A 44 4.43 0.77 1.45
CA HIS A 44 4.92 1.61 2.53
C HIS A 44 4.96 3.06 2.08
N ILE A 45 4.51 3.98 2.94
CA ILE A 45 4.63 5.42 2.70
C ILE A 45 6.08 5.83 2.84
N VAL A 46 6.70 5.47 3.97
CA VAL A 46 8.13 5.70 4.26
C VAL A 46 8.86 4.37 4.17
N SER A 47 9.98 4.33 3.44
CA SER A 47 10.83 3.15 3.35
C SER A 47 11.98 3.21 4.35
N GLU A 48 12.39 2.06 4.88
CA GLU A 48 13.58 1.95 5.72
C GLU A 48 14.86 1.69 4.91
N VAL A 49 14.74 1.47 3.59
CA VAL A 49 15.87 1.18 2.72
C VAL A 49 16.33 2.47 2.05
N PRO A 50 17.60 2.91 2.24
CA PRO A 50 18.06 4.20 1.72
C PRO A 50 17.94 4.37 0.20
N SER A 51 18.02 3.28 -0.56
CA SER A 51 17.90 3.32 -2.02
C SER A 51 16.45 3.36 -2.52
N GLU A 52 15.47 3.18 -1.64
CA GLU A 52 14.07 3.16 -2.02
C GLU A 52 13.42 4.53 -1.93
N PRO A 53 12.28 4.74 -2.64
CA PRO A 53 11.54 6.00 -2.59
C PRO A 53 11.10 6.38 -1.17
N ARG A 54 11.09 7.67 -0.91
CA ARG A 54 10.60 8.25 0.35
C ARG A 54 11.31 7.70 1.59
N PHE A 55 12.61 7.41 1.44
CA PHE A 55 13.40 6.96 2.58
C PHE A 55 13.49 8.06 3.65
N ARG A 56 13.29 7.68 4.91
CA ARG A 56 13.76 8.44 6.06
C ARG A 56 13.88 7.52 7.27
N LEU A 57 14.68 7.97 8.24
CA LEU A 57 14.85 7.19 9.47
C LEU A 57 13.53 7.16 10.25
N MET A 58 13.10 5.94 10.58
CA MET A 58 11.88 5.71 11.33
C MET A 58 12.06 4.42 12.12
N PRO A 59 11.56 4.33 13.37
CA PRO A 59 11.65 3.09 14.13
C PRO A 59 11.00 1.92 13.38
N LYS A 60 11.62 0.74 13.48
CA LYS A 60 11.16 -0.44 12.74
C LYS A 60 9.71 -0.83 13.02
N ASP A 61 9.28 -0.65 14.26
CA ASP A 61 7.90 -0.95 14.64
C ASP A 61 6.89 0.01 13.98
N GLN A 62 7.34 1.17 13.49
CA GLN A 62 6.51 2.12 12.76
C GLN A 62 6.54 1.92 11.25
N ILE A 63 7.62 1.37 10.70
CA ILE A 63 7.75 1.14 9.25
C ILE A 63 6.64 0.20 8.76
N ASP A 64 6.39 -0.88 9.48
CA ASP A 64 5.38 -1.88 9.11
C ASP A 64 4.03 -1.67 9.81
N ALA A 65 3.83 -0.53 10.46
CA ALA A 65 2.58 -0.21 11.14
C ALA A 65 1.52 0.27 10.14
N TYR A 66 0.27 0.04 10.46
CA TYR A 66 -0.89 0.43 9.63
C TYR A 66 -0.80 1.89 9.16
N ALA A 67 -0.39 2.80 10.06
CA ALA A 67 -0.32 4.24 9.73
C ALA A 67 0.68 4.57 8.62
N ASN A 68 1.64 3.67 8.34
CA ASN A 68 2.64 3.85 7.28
C ASN A 68 2.33 3.01 6.03
N LEU A 69 1.12 2.49 5.91
CA LEU A 69 0.75 1.57 4.83
C LEU A 69 -0.42 2.10 4.02
N LEU A 70 -0.40 1.82 2.73
CA LEU A 70 -1.52 2.05 1.83
C LEU A 70 -1.78 0.78 1.03
N LEU A 71 -3.05 0.56 0.68
CA LEU A 71 -3.43 -0.52 -0.22
C LEU A 71 -3.61 0.09 -1.61
N LEU A 72 -2.82 -0.38 -2.58
CA LEU A 72 -2.78 0.17 -3.92
C LEU A 72 -2.96 -0.92 -4.97
N CYS A 73 -3.45 -0.52 -6.15
CA CYS A 73 -3.38 -1.39 -7.32
C CYS A 73 -1.93 -1.42 -7.84
N PRO A 74 -1.55 -2.44 -8.62
CA PRO A 74 -0.17 -2.54 -9.11
C PRO A 74 0.29 -1.31 -9.90
N SER A 75 -0.59 -0.72 -10.71
CA SER A 75 -0.25 0.48 -11.49
C SER A 75 0.06 1.67 -10.61
N ASP A 76 -0.77 1.93 -9.60
CA ASP A 76 -0.55 3.07 -8.69
C ASP A 76 0.62 2.81 -7.76
N HIS A 77 0.85 1.58 -7.33
CA HIS A 77 2.02 1.23 -6.53
C HIS A 77 3.30 1.60 -7.29
N LYS A 78 3.36 1.25 -8.57
CA LYS A 78 4.51 1.60 -9.41
C LYS A 78 4.67 3.11 -9.55
N LYS A 79 3.56 3.85 -9.75
CA LYS A 79 3.60 5.31 -9.88
C LYS A 79 4.13 5.99 -8.62
N VAL A 80 3.67 5.58 -7.44
CA VAL A 80 4.12 6.21 -6.19
C VAL A 80 5.60 5.92 -5.92
N ASP A 81 6.12 4.80 -6.41
CA ASP A 81 7.53 4.46 -6.22
C ASP A 81 8.45 5.13 -7.23
N GLU A 82 7.94 5.56 -8.39
CA GLU A 82 8.73 6.23 -9.41
C GLU A 82 8.57 7.75 -9.45
N GLN A 83 7.42 8.27 -9.02
CA GLN A 83 7.12 9.71 -9.04
C GLN A 83 7.21 10.32 -7.64
N VAL A 84 8.33 10.11 -6.96
CA VAL A 84 8.48 10.44 -5.54
C VAL A 84 8.45 11.94 -5.24
N THR A 85 8.82 12.78 -6.18
CA THR A 85 8.75 14.25 -6.00
C THR A 85 7.32 14.74 -6.13
N HIS A 86 6.58 14.20 -7.08
CA HIS A 86 5.17 14.54 -7.31
C HIS A 86 4.28 13.92 -6.24
N ILE A 87 4.56 12.67 -5.86
CA ILE A 87 3.78 11.94 -4.86
C ILE A 87 4.66 11.76 -3.62
N SER A 88 4.67 12.80 -2.77
CA SER A 88 5.49 12.86 -1.56
C SER A 88 4.84 12.12 -0.39
N GLU A 89 5.60 11.97 0.69
CA GLU A 89 5.09 11.44 1.95
C GLU A 89 3.86 12.21 2.43
N GLN A 90 3.91 13.54 2.37
CA GLN A 90 2.78 14.38 2.79
C GLN A 90 1.54 14.15 1.94
N HIS A 91 1.73 13.98 0.64
CA HIS A 91 0.63 13.68 -0.27
C HIS A 91 -0.04 12.36 0.10
N LEU A 92 0.75 11.32 0.36
CA LEU A 92 0.23 10.00 0.71
C LEU A 92 -0.45 9.98 2.07
N LEU A 93 0.09 10.73 3.05
CA LEU A 93 -0.52 10.80 4.38
C LEU A 93 -1.86 11.53 4.38
N ALA A 94 -2.12 12.35 3.37
CA ALA A 94 -3.38 13.10 3.25
C ALA A 94 -4.52 12.29 2.61
N ILE A 95 -4.23 11.08 2.16
CA ILE A 95 -5.23 10.22 1.49
C ILE A 95 -6.12 9.51 2.51
#